data_952c3e06445d3b21069411648827a6c4
#
_entry.id   952c3e06445d3b21069411648827a6c4
#
_cell.length_a   1.000
_cell.length_b   1.000
_cell.length_c   1.000
_cell.angle_alpha   90.00
_cell.angle_beta   90.00
_cell.angle_gamma   90.00
#
_symmetry.space_group_name_H-M   'P 1'
#
loop_
_entity.id
_entity.type
_entity.pdbx_description
1 polymer ?
#
loop_
_entity_poly.entity_id
_entity_poly.type
_entity_poly.pdbx_seq_one_letter_code
_entity_poly.pdbx_strand_id
1 'polypeptide(L)'
;MNGTEMAPAMALALSANFGGVEAWREAAVALDHAQGGSGGELQLVFQAHDGRLVNQWAASDVSPADGDGVVLLTLQRPVAQGLDRIAWDPVYERYQHAVGAASVACGATHDDVGDALLLDVRRAGVFEKAAVQLPGARWCDPGTVASWAATLPTDREVVVYCVYGHEVGRATALRLRAAGVRARYLKGGIDGWQAAGRPLQAKQASP
;
A
#
# COMPACT_ATOMS: atom_id res chain seq x y z
N MET A 1 -19.27 -11.99 -6.67
CA MET A 1 -18.98 -11.37 -5.35
C MET A 1 -19.67 -10.02 -5.37
N ASN A 2 -20.39 -9.64 -4.32
CA ASN A 2 -21.07 -8.34 -4.28
C ASN A 2 -20.00 -7.26 -4.18
N GLY A 3 -19.88 -6.36 -5.17
CA GLY A 3 -18.83 -5.34 -5.31
C GLY A 3 -18.77 -4.26 -4.22
N THR A 4 -19.38 -4.50 -3.06
CA THR A 4 -19.43 -3.62 -1.89
C THR A 4 -18.44 -4.03 -0.79
N GLU A 5 -17.89 -5.23 -0.82
CA GLU A 5 -16.91 -5.67 0.18
C GLU A 5 -15.51 -5.16 -0.16
N MET A 6 -14.88 -4.48 0.78
CA MET A 6 -13.52 -3.95 0.58
C MET A 6 -12.49 -5.07 0.64
N ALA A 7 -11.66 -5.19 -0.38
CA ALA A 7 -10.52 -6.12 -0.38
C ALA A 7 -9.59 -5.86 0.82
N PRO A 8 -9.13 -6.92 1.52
CA PRO A 8 -8.28 -6.74 2.71
C PRO A 8 -6.97 -5.99 2.45
N ALA A 9 -6.44 -6.01 1.23
CA ALA A 9 -5.25 -5.23 0.86
C ALA A 9 -5.59 -3.74 0.65
N MET A 10 -6.83 -3.41 0.21
CA MET A 10 -7.28 -2.02 0.15
C MET A 10 -7.50 -1.45 1.56
N ALA A 11 -8.12 -2.23 2.47
CA ALA A 11 -8.25 -1.84 3.87
C ALA A 11 -6.90 -1.59 4.53
N LEU A 12 -5.90 -2.44 4.25
CA LEU A 12 -4.52 -2.24 4.69
C LEU A 12 -3.94 -0.93 4.14
N ALA A 13 -4.15 -0.63 2.85
CA ALA A 13 -3.65 0.60 2.25
C ALA A 13 -4.25 1.84 2.91
N LEU A 14 -5.56 1.84 3.21
CA LEU A 14 -6.20 2.91 3.96
C LEU A 14 -5.64 3.01 5.39
N SER A 15 -5.46 1.88 6.07
CA SER A 15 -4.88 1.85 7.42
C SER A 15 -3.46 2.42 7.45
N ALA A 16 -2.64 2.05 6.49
CA ALA A 16 -1.26 2.54 6.39
C ALA A 16 -1.16 4.06 6.15
N ASN A 17 -2.18 4.69 5.58
CA ASN A 17 -2.15 6.11 5.21
C ASN A 17 -2.98 7.00 6.16
N PHE A 18 -4.04 6.47 6.75
CA PHE A 18 -4.98 7.24 7.56
C PHE A 18 -5.13 6.71 9.00
N GLY A 19 -4.51 5.57 9.32
CA GLY A 19 -4.63 4.91 10.63
C GLY A 19 -5.81 3.93 10.73
N GLY A 20 -6.63 3.80 9.68
CA GLY A 20 -7.76 2.87 9.63
C GLY A 20 -8.77 3.27 8.56
N VAL A 21 -9.69 2.36 8.25
CA VAL A 21 -10.78 2.64 7.31
C VAL A 21 -11.71 3.71 7.87
N GLU A 22 -12.07 3.63 9.16
CA GLU A 22 -12.95 4.63 9.79
C GLU A 22 -12.28 5.99 9.89
N ALA A 23 -10.99 6.04 10.25
CA ALA A 23 -10.23 7.30 10.26
C ALA A 23 -10.15 7.94 8.86
N TRP A 24 -10.03 7.12 7.80
CA TRP A 24 -10.14 7.62 6.42
C TRP A 24 -11.54 8.21 6.14
N ARG A 25 -12.63 7.54 6.56
CA ARG A 25 -14.00 8.02 6.38
C ARG A 25 -14.21 9.36 7.09
N GLU A 26 -13.76 9.46 8.33
CA GLU A 26 -13.81 10.70 9.13
C GLU A 26 -13.04 11.83 8.43
N ALA A 27 -11.83 11.58 7.95
CA ALA A 27 -11.01 12.55 7.21
C ALA A 27 -11.70 12.99 5.90
N ALA A 28 -12.36 12.07 5.20
CA ALA A 28 -13.12 12.39 3.98
C ALA A 28 -14.31 13.32 4.26
N VAL A 29 -15.09 13.04 5.30
CA VAL A 29 -16.22 13.89 5.72
C VAL A 29 -15.74 15.24 6.24
N ALA A 30 -14.66 15.27 7.02
CA ALA A 30 -14.08 16.53 7.50
C ALA A 30 -13.61 17.43 6.35
N LEU A 31 -13.02 16.85 5.30
CA LEU A 31 -12.62 17.59 4.11
C LEU A 31 -13.84 18.19 3.36
N ASP A 32 -14.95 17.43 3.22
CA ASP A 32 -16.19 17.93 2.65
C ASP A 32 -16.74 19.15 3.44
N HIS A 33 -16.78 19.04 4.76
CA HIS A 33 -17.24 20.14 5.63
C HIS A 33 -16.34 21.38 5.51
N ALA A 34 -15.03 21.21 5.42
CA ALA A 34 -14.07 22.31 5.29
C ALA A 34 -14.25 23.13 4.01
N GLN A 35 -14.89 22.57 2.97
CA GLN A 35 -15.14 23.28 1.71
C GLN A 35 -16.31 24.28 1.77
N GLY A 36 -17.04 24.35 2.89
CA GLY A 36 -18.02 25.42 3.15
C GLY A 36 -19.16 25.56 2.12
N GLY A 37 -19.51 24.49 1.39
CA GLY A 37 -20.57 24.54 0.37
C GLY A 37 -20.09 24.90 -1.03
N SER A 38 -18.80 25.14 -1.27
CA SER A 38 -18.23 25.31 -2.62
C SER A 38 -18.46 24.04 -3.46
N GLY A 39 -18.67 24.22 -4.76
CA GLY A 39 -18.78 23.10 -5.71
C GLY A 39 -17.53 22.25 -5.74
N GLY A 40 -17.67 21.00 -6.17
CA GLY A 40 -16.54 20.07 -6.30
C GLY A 40 -16.83 18.69 -5.75
N GLU A 41 -15.81 17.88 -5.71
CA GLU A 41 -15.88 16.46 -5.34
C GLU A 41 -14.66 16.04 -4.52
N LEU A 42 -14.84 15.07 -3.63
CA LEU A 42 -13.73 14.44 -2.92
C LEU A 42 -13.12 13.35 -3.80
N GLN A 43 -11.82 13.34 -3.88
CA GLN A 43 -11.06 12.30 -4.57
C GLN A 43 -10.11 11.58 -3.60
N LEU A 44 -10.10 10.24 -3.63
CA LEU A 44 -9.04 9.42 -3.06
C LEU A 44 -8.00 9.21 -4.16
N VAL A 45 -6.78 9.65 -3.93
CA VAL A 45 -5.70 9.67 -4.93
C VAL A 45 -4.52 8.85 -4.44
N PHE A 46 -3.96 8.02 -5.32
CA PHE A 46 -2.67 7.39 -5.13
C PHE A 46 -1.57 8.28 -5.72
N GLN A 47 -0.57 8.60 -4.92
CA GLN A 47 0.61 9.38 -5.32
C GLN A 47 1.73 8.42 -5.74
N ALA A 48 2.12 8.45 -7.02
CA ALA A 48 3.07 7.49 -7.58
C ALA A 48 4.50 7.69 -7.07
N HIS A 49 4.89 8.93 -6.74
CA HIS A 49 6.24 9.26 -6.28
C HIS A 49 6.57 8.72 -4.88
N ASP A 50 5.57 8.55 -4.00
CA ASP A 50 5.78 8.13 -2.62
C ASP A 50 4.93 6.93 -2.16
N GLY A 51 4.02 6.45 -3.03
CA GLY A 51 3.15 5.31 -2.75
C GLY A 51 2.04 5.60 -1.72
N ARG A 52 1.73 6.86 -1.45
CA ARG A 52 0.71 7.27 -0.46
C ARG A 52 -0.68 7.37 -1.07
N LEU A 53 -1.67 7.18 -0.21
CA LEU A 53 -3.05 7.56 -0.48
C LEU A 53 -3.35 8.89 0.21
N VAL A 54 -3.98 9.81 -0.50
CA VAL A 54 -4.39 11.10 0.03
C VAL A 54 -5.84 11.41 -0.37
N ASN A 55 -6.57 12.10 0.49
CA ASN A 55 -7.81 12.74 0.13
C ASN A 55 -7.49 14.14 -0.44
N GLN A 56 -8.06 14.47 -1.58
CA GLN A 56 -8.00 15.83 -2.13
C GLN A 56 -9.39 16.30 -2.54
N TRP A 57 -9.55 17.61 -2.59
CA TRP A 57 -10.75 18.26 -3.12
C TRP A 57 -10.49 18.72 -4.55
N ALA A 58 -11.31 18.27 -5.49
CA ALA A 58 -11.30 18.75 -6.86
C ALA A 58 -12.46 19.70 -7.06
N ALA A 59 -12.17 20.97 -7.36
CA ALA A 59 -13.19 21.95 -7.71
C ALA A 59 -13.80 21.59 -9.08
N SER A 60 -15.10 21.90 -9.27
CA SER A 60 -15.86 21.49 -10.47
C SER A 60 -15.33 22.07 -11.78
N ASP A 61 -14.56 23.15 -11.69
CA ASP A 61 -14.05 23.96 -12.82
C ASP A 61 -12.53 23.80 -13.04
N VAL A 62 -11.86 22.98 -12.20
CA VAL A 62 -10.42 22.74 -12.32
C VAL A 62 -10.21 21.34 -12.88
N SER A 63 -9.58 21.26 -14.06
CA SER A 63 -9.06 20.00 -14.58
C SER A 63 -8.10 19.40 -13.56
N PRO A 64 -8.03 18.06 -13.38
CA PRO A 64 -7.04 17.45 -12.50
C PRO A 64 -5.69 18.07 -12.82
N ALA A 65 -5.04 18.68 -11.84
CA ALA A 65 -3.70 19.21 -12.03
C ALA A 65 -2.82 18.10 -12.60
N ASP A 66 -1.92 18.45 -13.54
CA ASP A 66 -0.89 17.56 -14.08
C ASP A 66 0.03 17.10 -12.96
N GLY A 67 -0.47 16.23 -12.11
CA GLY A 67 0.18 15.69 -10.93
C GLY A 67 0.37 14.19 -11.07
N ASP A 68 1.40 13.69 -10.42
CA ASP A 68 1.81 12.29 -10.30
C ASP A 68 0.75 11.40 -9.58
N GLY A 69 -0.49 11.87 -9.49
CA GLY A 69 -1.61 11.28 -8.76
C GLY A 69 -2.59 10.52 -9.66
N VAL A 70 -2.92 9.29 -9.27
CA VAL A 70 -3.97 8.48 -9.91
C VAL A 70 -5.24 8.52 -9.05
N VAL A 71 -6.34 9.05 -9.61
CA VAL A 71 -7.64 9.07 -8.92
C VAL A 71 -8.21 7.66 -8.86
N LEU A 72 -8.40 7.16 -7.64
CA LEU A 72 -8.94 5.83 -7.38
C LEU A 72 -10.45 5.85 -7.19
N LEU A 73 -10.95 6.88 -6.52
CA LEU A 73 -12.36 7.06 -6.14
C LEU A 73 -12.71 8.53 -6.18
N THR A 74 -13.92 8.82 -6.64
CA THR A 74 -14.53 10.15 -6.60
C THR A 74 -15.88 10.06 -5.88
N LEU A 75 -16.11 10.97 -4.93
CA LEU A 75 -17.37 11.06 -4.18
C LEU A 75 -17.95 12.47 -4.33
N GLN A 76 -19.20 12.51 -4.77
CA GLN A 76 -19.99 13.73 -4.84
C GLN A 76 -20.51 14.12 -3.44
N ARG A 77 -20.84 15.39 -3.27
CA ARG A 77 -21.48 15.87 -2.03
C ARG A 77 -22.93 15.42 -1.92
N PRO A 78 -23.42 15.13 -0.73
CA PRO A 78 -22.68 15.05 0.53
C PRO A 78 -21.85 13.77 0.60
N VAL A 79 -20.54 13.90 0.90
CA VAL A 79 -19.57 12.78 0.89
C VAL A 79 -20.01 11.64 1.80
N ALA A 80 -20.57 11.96 2.97
CA ALA A 80 -21.04 10.96 3.94
C ALA A 80 -22.00 9.93 3.33
N GLN A 81 -22.91 10.35 2.45
CA GLN A 81 -23.87 9.45 1.79
C GLN A 81 -23.23 8.57 0.73
N GLY A 82 -22.17 9.05 0.10
CA GLY A 82 -21.41 8.30 -0.92
C GLY A 82 -20.58 7.18 -0.33
N LEU A 83 -20.04 7.37 0.89
CA LEU A 83 -19.14 6.43 1.56
C LEU A 83 -19.75 5.03 1.75
N ASP A 84 -21.07 4.94 2.00
CA ASP A 84 -21.75 3.66 2.22
C ASP A 84 -22.10 2.92 0.91
N ARG A 85 -21.92 3.58 -0.23
CA ARG A 85 -22.29 3.08 -1.55
C ARG A 85 -21.09 2.80 -2.45
N ILE A 86 -19.87 2.83 -1.89
CA ILE A 86 -18.66 2.61 -2.67
C ILE A 86 -18.64 1.19 -3.23
N ALA A 87 -18.49 1.08 -4.55
CA ALA A 87 -18.14 -0.16 -5.22
C ALA A 87 -16.60 -0.33 -5.12
N TRP A 88 -16.15 -1.18 -4.21
CA TRP A 88 -14.72 -1.29 -3.89
C TRP A 88 -13.90 -2.02 -4.95
N ASP A 89 -14.50 -2.94 -5.71
CA ASP A 89 -13.77 -3.72 -6.73
C ASP A 89 -13.06 -2.80 -7.76
N PRO A 90 -13.73 -1.84 -8.43
CA PRO A 90 -13.05 -0.97 -9.38
C PRO A 90 -12.07 0.02 -8.72
N VAL A 91 -12.27 0.37 -7.45
CA VAL A 91 -11.29 1.19 -6.69
C VAL A 91 -10.02 0.40 -6.46
N TYR A 92 -10.17 -0.86 -6.04
CA TYR A 92 -9.04 -1.74 -5.78
C TYR A 92 -8.28 -2.10 -7.07
N GLU A 93 -8.97 -2.35 -8.18
CA GLU A 93 -8.33 -2.57 -9.48
C GLU A 93 -7.46 -1.37 -9.91
N ARG A 94 -8.00 -0.14 -9.80
CA ARG A 94 -7.22 1.08 -10.08
C ARG A 94 -6.01 1.20 -9.16
N TYR A 95 -6.17 0.90 -7.88
CA TYR A 95 -5.07 0.90 -6.93
C TYR A 95 -3.97 -0.10 -7.31
N GLN A 96 -4.34 -1.34 -7.65
CA GLN A 96 -3.37 -2.36 -8.09
C GLN A 96 -2.61 -1.92 -9.34
N HIS A 97 -3.31 -1.36 -10.33
CA HIS A 97 -2.70 -0.83 -11.55
C HIS A 97 -1.73 0.33 -11.25
N ALA A 98 -2.15 1.29 -10.44
CA ALA A 98 -1.34 2.46 -10.09
C ALA A 98 -0.06 2.07 -9.35
N VAL A 99 -0.19 1.22 -8.31
CA VAL A 99 0.96 0.69 -7.57
C VAL A 99 1.86 -0.15 -8.48
N GLY A 100 1.26 -0.96 -9.36
CA GLY A 100 1.99 -1.77 -10.34
C GLY A 100 2.87 -0.90 -11.23
N ALA A 101 2.31 0.13 -11.84
CA ALA A 101 3.01 1.06 -12.72
C ALA A 101 4.13 1.82 -11.99
N ALA A 102 3.83 2.40 -10.81
CA ALA A 102 4.78 3.18 -10.02
C ALA A 102 5.99 2.36 -9.54
N SER A 103 5.80 1.06 -9.30
CA SER A 103 6.83 0.18 -8.71
C SER A 103 7.67 -0.60 -9.71
N VAL A 104 7.49 -0.43 -11.02
CA VAL A 104 8.19 -1.23 -12.05
C VAL A 104 9.70 -1.23 -11.85
N ALA A 105 10.29 -0.07 -11.59
CA ALA A 105 11.72 0.11 -11.39
C ALA A 105 12.25 -0.42 -10.04
N CYS A 106 11.38 -0.80 -9.12
CA CYS A 106 11.74 -1.22 -7.77
C CYS A 106 11.72 -2.74 -7.57
N GLY A 107 11.53 -3.53 -8.62
CA GLY A 107 11.42 -4.99 -8.49
C GLY A 107 12.79 -5.68 -8.42
N ALA A 108 12.96 -6.56 -7.44
CA ALA A 108 14.09 -7.50 -7.34
C ALA A 108 13.66 -8.89 -7.79
N THR A 109 14.50 -9.61 -8.50
CA THR A 109 14.35 -11.05 -8.73
C THR A 109 14.90 -11.84 -7.55
N HIS A 110 14.70 -13.15 -7.53
CA HIS A 110 15.25 -14.02 -6.50
C HIS A 110 16.80 -14.03 -6.49
N ASP A 111 17.42 -13.78 -7.64
CA ASP A 111 18.89 -13.74 -7.81
C ASP A 111 19.49 -12.41 -7.37
N ASP A 112 18.69 -11.35 -7.37
CA ASP A 112 19.12 -9.99 -7.02
C ASP A 112 19.09 -9.71 -5.50
N VAL A 113 18.63 -10.65 -4.68
CA VAL A 113 18.45 -10.41 -3.23
C VAL A 113 19.79 -10.21 -2.51
N GLY A 114 20.83 -10.98 -2.89
CA GLY A 114 22.17 -10.85 -2.32
C GLY A 114 22.20 -10.87 -0.79
N ASP A 115 22.88 -9.88 -0.21
CA ASP A 115 23.02 -9.65 1.23
C ASP A 115 22.03 -8.59 1.78
N ALA A 116 20.99 -8.25 1.00
CA ALA A 116 19.99 -7.28 1.40
C ALA A 116 19.31 -7.64 2.73
N LEU A 117 18.87 -6.64 3.47
CA LEU A 117 17.99 -6.83 4.62
C LEU A 117 16.61 -7.28 4.12
N LEU A 118 16.19 -8.49 4.51
CA LEU A 118 14.89 -9.04 4.13
C LEU A 118 13.80 -8.66 5.13
N LEU A 119 12.72 -8.07 4.65
CA LEU A 119 11.55 -7.74 5.47
C LEU A 119 10.31 -8.47 4.94
N ASP A 120 9.70 -9.24 5.82
CA ASP A 120 8.40 -9.84 5.58
C ASP A 120 7.31 -8.81 5.87
N VAL A 121 6.62 -8.38 4.84
CA VAL A 121 5.53 -7.40 4.95
C VAL A 121 4.17 -8.03 4.61
N ARG A 122 4.02 -9.33 4.85
CA ARG A 122 2.72 -9.99 4.78
C ARG A 122 1.79 -9.36 5.82
N ARG A 123 0.50 -9.20 5.45
CA ARG A 123 -0.52 -8.71 6.39
C ARG A 123 -0.51 -9.56 7.67
N ALA A 124 -0.73 -8.96 8.83
CA ALA A 124 -0.64 -9.59 10.14
C ALA A 124 -1.36 -10.97 10.19
N GLY A 125 -2.63 -11.04 9.83
CA GLY A 125 -3.39 -12.30 9.86
C GLY A 125 -2.92 -13.34 8.82
N VAL A 126 -2.14 -12.94 7.79
CA VAL A 126 -1.49 -13.88 6.87
C VAL A 126 -0.17 -14.37 7.45
N PHE A 127 0.62 -13.46 8.01
CA PHE A 127 1.88 -13.80 8.68
C PHE A 127 1.65 -14.70 9.89
N GLU A 128 0.66 -14.42 10.74
CA GLU A 128 0.33 -15.21 11.92
C GLU A 128 0.06 -16.68 11.59
N LYS A 129 -0.66 -16.94 10.50
CA LYS A 129 -1.01 -18.29 10.04
C LYS A 129 0.11 -18.99 9.27
N ALA A 130 1.16 -18.28 8.89
CA ALA A 130 2.25 -18.85 8.13
C ALA A 130 3.18 -19.69 9.02
N ALA A 131 3.64 -20.83 8.49
CA ALA A 131 4.64 -21.69 9.15
C ALA A 131 6.08 -21.29 8.80
N VAL A 132 6.29 -20.65 7.65
CA VAL A 132 7.61 -20.37 7.07
C VAL A 132 7.79 -18.92 6.66
N GLN A 133 9.04 -18.51 6.56
CA GLN A 133 9.49 -17.21 6.07
C GLN A 133 10.81 -17.37 5.28
N LEU A 134 11.25 -16.33 4.58
CA LEU A 134 12.57 -16.32 3.97
C LEU A 134 13.66 -16.33 5.05
N PRO A 135 14.82 -16.99 4.80
CA PRO A 135 15.90 -17.05 5.77
C PRO A 135 16.37 -15.65 6.19
N GLY A 136 16.50 -15.42 7.49
CA GLY A 136 16.95 -14.15 8.05
C GLY A 136 15.94 -12.99 7.95
N ALA A 137 14.75 -13.21 7.41
CA ALA A 137 13.76 -12.17 7.29
C ALA A 137 13.15 -11.77 8.66
N ARG A 138 12.87 -10.49 8.81
CA ARG A 138 12.14 -9.92 9.95
C ARG A 138 10.76 -9.48 9.49
N TRP A 139 9.72 -9.80 10.24
CA TRP A 139 8.39 -9.28 9.95
C TRP A 139 8.25 -7.83 10.41
N CYS A 140 7.64 -7.02 9.55
CA CYS A 140 7.27 -5.63 9.82
C CYS A 140 5.84 -5.41 9.32
N ASP A 141 4.99 -4.86 10.17
CA ASP A 141 3.59 -4.60 9.81
C ASP A 141 3.50 -3.55 8.68
N PRO A 142 3.03 -3.92 7.49
CA PRO A 142 2.87 -2.94 6.40
C PRO A 142 1.81 -1.87 6.69
N GLY A 143 0.89 -2.12 7.63
CA GLY A 143 -0.10 -1.14 8.08
C GLY A 143 0.51 0.04 8.85
N THR A 144 1.71 -0.13 9.40
CA THR A 144 2.39 0.88 10.22
C THR A 144 3.74 1.30 9.64
N VAL A 145 3.94 1.17 8.33
CA VAL A 145 5.23 1.44 7.68
C VAL A 145 5.83 2.80 8.05
N ALA A 146 5.03 3.82 8.26
CA ALA A 146 5.51 5.15 8.66
C ALA A 146 6.22 5.16 10.02
N SER A 147 5.85 4.27 10.94
CA SER A 147 6.44 4.22 12.28
C SER A 147 7.80 3.54 12.32
N TRP A 148 8.08 2.60 11.42
CA TRP A 148 9.32 1.83 11.44
C TRP A 148 10.27 2.12 10.26
N ALA A 149 9.81 2.80 9.21
CA ALA A 149 10.66 3.13 8.06
C ALA A 149 11.94 3.88 8.46
N ALA A 150 11.83 4.85 9.37
CA ALA A 150 12.96 5.66 9.85
C ALA A 150 13.99 4.87 10.69
N THR A 151 13.65 3.66 11.14
CA THR A 151 14.58 2.80 11.91
C THR A 151 15.43 1.90 11.01
N LEU A 152 15.19 1.91 9.69
CA LEU A 152 15.92 1.08 8.74
C LEU A 152 17.25 1.73 8.35
N PRO A 153 18.27 0.91 8.03
CA PRO A 153 19.53 1.40 7.51
C PRO A 153 19.33 2.06 6.14
N THR A 154 20.01 3.16 5.88
CA THR A 154 20.02 3.86 4.57
C THR A 154 21.21 3.47 3.70
N ASP A 155 22.24 2.87 4.29
CA ASP A 155 23.48 2.42 3.65
C ASP A 155 23.39 0.98 3.09
N ARG A 156 22.40 0.22 3.52
CA ARG A 156 22.14 -1.16 3.10
C ARG A 156 20.89 -1.26 2.26
N GLU A 157 20.88 -2.16 1.29
CA GLU A 157 19.68 -2.46 0.52
C GLU A 157 18.66 -3.23 1.37
N VAL A 158 17.39 -2.92 1.16
CA VAL A 158 16.25 -3.56 1.81
C VAL A 158 15.38 -4.20 0.73
N VAL A 159 15.09 -5.49 0.85
CA VAL A 159 14.12 -6.17 -0.01
C VAL A 159 12.92 -6.59 0.83
N VAL A 160 11.76 -6.01 0.51
CA VAL A 160 10.50 -6.37 1.14
C VAL A 160 9.79 -7.45 0.34
N TYR A 161 9.09 -8.37 1.00
CA TYR A 161 8.27 -9.35 0.32
C TYR A 161 6.91 -9.55 1.00
N CYS A 162 5.88 -9.78 0.21
CA CYS A 162 4.58 -10.28 0.66
C CYS A 162 4.35 -11.70 0.11
N VAL A 163 3.11 -12.14 -0.03
CA VAL A 163 2.82 -13.49 -0.55
C VAL A 163 3.22 -13.61 -2.02
N TYR A 164 2.69 -12.74 -2.89
CA TYR A 164 2.83 -12.85 -4.35
C TYR A 164 3.65 -11.72 -5.01
N GLY A 165 4.21 -10.79 -4.23
CA GLY A 165 4.93 -9.62 -4.79
C GLY A 165 3.99 -8.61 -5.47
N HIS A 166 2.73 -8.56 -5.02
CA HIS A 166 1.71 -7.63 -5.50
C HIS A 166 1.70 -6.32 -4.68
N GLU A 167 0.58 -5.60 -4.65
CA GLU A 167 0.42 -4.25 -4.11
C GLU A 167 0.95 -4.04 -2.70
N VAL A 168 0.84 -5.01 -1.80
CA VAL A 168 1.33 -4.87 -0.41
C VAL A 168 2.85 -4.68 -0.37
N GLY A 169 3.61 -5.57 -1.01
CA GLY A 169 5.07 -5.45 -1.09
C GLY A 169 5.50 -4.23 -1.91
N ARG A 170 4.84 -3.98 -3.03
CA ARG A 170 5.14 -2.87 -3.94
C ARG A 170 4.91 -1.51 -3.29
N ALA A 171 3.74 -1.28 -2.67
CA ALA A 171 3.44 -0.03 -1.98
C ALA A 171 4.38 0.19 -0.79
N THR A 172 4.72 -0.86 -0.03
CA THR A 172 5.70 -0.77 1.06
C THR A 172 7.07 -0.33 0.52
N ALA A 173 7.56 -0.92 -0.58
CA ALA A 173 8.83 -0.53 -1.18
C ALA A 173 8.83 0.94 -1.62
N LEU A 174 7.75 1.44 -2.26
CA LEU A 174 7.62 2.84 -2.66
C LEU A 174 7.70 3.77 -1.44
N ARG A 175 6.96 3.46 -0.36
CA ARG A 175 6.97 4.26 0.87
C ARG A 175 8.33 4.29 1.57
N LEU A 176 9.05 3.17 1.58
CA LEU A 176 10.40 3.09 2.10
C LEU A 176 11.37 3.94 1.28
N ARG A 177 11.24 3.91 -0.05
CA ARG A 177 12.05 4.76 -0.94
C ARG A 177 11.80 6.24 -0.71
N ALA A 178 10.55 6.64 -0.53
CA ALA A 178 10.18 8.01 -0.17
C ALA A 178 10.77 8.44 1.20
N ALA A 179 10.99 7.48 2.11
CA ALA A 179 11.67 7.70 3.39
C ALA A 179 13.22 7.66 3.28
N GLY A 180 13.79 7.58 2.07
CA GLY A 180 15.24 7.55 1.84
C GLY A 180 15.89 6.17 1.94
N VAL A 181 15.12 5.10 2.12
CA VAL A 181 15.64 3.72 2.19
C VAL A 181 15.84 3.16 0.78
N ARG A 182 16.96 2.51 0.51
CA ARG A 182 17.20 1.80 -0.77
C ARG A 182 16.37 0.51 -0.82
N ALA A 183 15.07 0.64 -1.02
CA ALA A 183 14.12 -0.46 -0.95
C ALA A 183 13.70 -0.98 -2.33
N ARG A 184 13.59 -2.30 -2.43
CA ARG A 184 12.96 -3.02 -3.56
C ARG A 184 11.92 -4.01 -3.04
N TYR A 185 10.98 -4.41 -3.89
CA TYR A 185 10.08 -5.52 -3.57
C TYR A 185 10.51 -6.80 -4.30
N LEU A 186 10.32 -7.95 -3.67
CA LEU A 186 10.59 -9.25 -4.27
C LEU A 186 9.50 -9.62 -5.27
N LYS A 187 9.83 -9.75 -6.55
CA LYS A 187 8.93 -10.25 -7.60
C LYS A 187 8.50 -11.68 -7.26
N GLY A 188 7.20 -11.95 -7.37
CA GLY A 188 6.63 -13.25 -6.99
C GLY A 188 6.49 -13.47 -5.48
N GLY A 189 7.08 -12.64 -4.63
CA GLY A 189 7.00 -12.77 -3.17
C GLY A 189 7.53 -14.10 -2.64
N ILE A 190 7.03 -14.53 -1.47
CA ILE A 190 7.44 -15.83 -0.88
C ILE A 190 6.94 -17.02 -1.70
N ASP A 191 5.80 -16.89 -2.37
CA ASP A 191 5.25 -17.93 -3.24
C ASP A 191 6.18 -18.21 -4.43
N GLY A 192 6.60 -17.17 -5.16
CA GLY A 192 7.57 -17.30 -6.23
C GLY A 192 8.95 -17.76 -5.77
N TRP A 193 9.39 -17.34 -4.58
CA TRP A 193 10.63 -17.82 -3.96
C TRP A 193 10.60 -19.33 -3.73
N GLN A 194 9.50 -19.82 -3.16
CA GLN A 194 9.29 -21.24 -2.93
C GLN A 194 9.16 -22.02 -4.24
N ALA A 195 8.43 -21.51 -5.21
CA ALA A 195 8.29 -22.12 -6.54
C ALA A 195 9.63 -22.25 -7.29
N ALA A 196 10.56 -21.32 -7.02
CA ALA A 196 11.94 -21.39 -7.55
C ALA A 196 12.84 -22.37 -6.77
N GLY A 197 12.32 -23.17 -5.84
CA GLY A 197 13.07 -24.14 -5.05
C GLY A 197 14.04 -23.52 -4.05
N ARG A 198 13.88 -22.25 -3.71
CA ARG A 198 14.75 -21.52 -2.80
C ARG A 198 14.48 -21.91 -1.34
N PRO A 199 15.49 -21.86 -0.44
CA PRO A 199 15.34 -22.28 0.94
C PRO A 199 14.35 -21.38 1.71
N LEU A 200 13.60 -22.01 2.59
CA LEU A 200 12.74 -21.35 3.57
C LEU A 200 13.18 -21.76 4.98
N GLN A 201 12.89 -20.94 5.96
CA GLN A 201 13.07 -21.28 7.38
C GLN A 201 11.74 -21.27 8.12
N ALA A 202 11.66 -21.98 9.24
CA ALA A 202 10.53 -21.88 10.14
C ALA A 202 10.37 -20.41 10.60
N LYS A 203 9.13 -19.95 10.66
CA LYS A 203 8.84 -18.60 11.14
C LYS A 203 9.35 -18.46 12.58
N GLN A 204 10.12 -17.40 12.83
CA GLN A 204 10.50 -17.05 14.19
C GLN A 204 9.27 -16.46 14.91
N ALA A 205 9.07 -16.83 16.18
CA ALA A 205 8.06 -16.19 17.01
C ALA A 205 8.37 -14.69 17.06
N SER A 206 7.36 -13.86 16.84
CA SER A 206 7.52 -12.42 17.09
C SER A 206 7.81 -12.20 18.56
N PRO A 207 8.76 -11.33 18.92
CA PRO A 207 9.08 -11.03 20.30
C PRO A 207 7.89 -10.38 21.03
#